data_5d416d9ef831d99d358a07022f4dee1b
#
_entry.id   5d416d9ef831d99d358a07022f4dee1b
#
_cell.length_a   1.000
_cell.length_b   1.000
_cell.length_c   1.000
_cell.angle_alpha   90.00
_cell.angle_beta   90.00
_cell.angle_gamma   90.00
#
_symmetry.space_group_name_H-M   'P 1'
#
loop_
_entity.id
_entity.type
_entity.pdbx_description
1 polymer ?
#
loop_
_entity_poly.entity_id
_entity_poly.type
_entity_poly.pdbx_seq_one_letter_code
_entity_poly.pdbx_strand_id
1 'polypeptide(L)'
;MAEIKEINRRDFIQNVSTGAAGIAFASLLSTLAASSPALAQQPDYYKKMDMSKLGNKLREPNVVEFKPWKSIHDTITSPMITAWGSGDIPESKLAIGFAYITQPDSLGGSTHSHDDHDQWIFLIGGDGKNFLEFDADCEMLLGDKVRKINYSCYFFIPKGTPHCPLVIKRVGKPIVFIDARVNG
;
A
#
# COMPACT_ATOMS: atom_id res chain seq x y z
N MET A 1 -13.28 11.56 -27.74
CA MET A 1 -13.50 11.37 -26.29
C MET A 1 -13.99 9.94 -26.12
N ALA A 2 -13.19 9.09 -25.49
CA ALA A 2 -13.61 7.72 -25.20
C ALA A 2 -14.49 7.75 -23.93
N GLU A 3 -15.69 7.23 -24.04
CA GLU A 3 -16.65 7.12 -22.97
C GLU A 3 -16.09 6.18 -21.89
N ILE A 4 -15.83 6.71 -20.70
CA ILE A 4 -15.41 5.90 -19.56
C ILE A 4 -16.65 5.14 -19.08
N LYS A 5 -16.74 3.87 -19.43
CA LYS A 5 -17.80 2.99 -18.96
C LYS A 5 -17.68 2.82 -17.44
N GLU A 6 -18.63 3.33 -16.69
CA GLU A 6 -18.73 3.07 -15.24
C GLU A 6 -18.76 1.56 -15.00
N ILE A 7 -17.75 1.05 -14.32
CA ILE A 7 -17.69 -0.35 -13.90
C ILE A 7 -18.46 -0.47 -12.58
N ASN A 8 -19.58 -1.17 -12.61
CA ASN A 8 -20.38 -1.43 -11.44
C ASN A 8 -19.61 -2.30 -10.43
N ARG A 9 -19.70 -1.97 -9.15
CA ARG A 9 -19.04 -2.68 -8.04
C ARG A 9 -19.28 -4.20 -8.04
N ARG A 10 -20.45 -4.66 -8.49
CA ARG A 10 -20.81 -6.08 -8.65
C ARG A 10 -20.02 -6.76 -9.77
N ASP A 11 -19.83 -6.09 -10.88
CA ASP A 11 -19.11 -6.63 -12.05
C ASP A 11 -17.61 -6.78 -11.76
N PHE A 12 -17.06 -5.89 -10.92
CA PHE A 12 -15.67 -6.01 -10.47
C PHE A 12 -15.46 -7.26 -9.61
N ILE A 13 -16.36 -7.50 -8.65
CA ILE A 13 -16.25 -8.65 -7.73
C ILE A 13 -16.50 -9.98 -8.46
N GLN A 14 -17.45 -10.04 -9.41
CA GLN A 14 -17.73 -11.25 -10.18
C GLN A 14 -16.59 -11.62 -11.15
N ASN A 15 -15.92 -10.64 -11.74
CA ASN A 15 -14.79 -10.90 -12.63
C ASN A 15 -13.54 -11.42 -11.91
N VAL A 16 -13.42 -11.17 -10.60
CA VAL A 16 -12.32 -11.69 -9.78
C VAL A 16 -12.56 -13.15 -9.36
N SER A 17 -13.82 -13.57 -9.23
CA SER A 17 -14.18 -14.89 -8.66
C SER A 17 -14.32 -16.03 -9.68
N THR A 18 -14.37 -15.76 -11.00
CA THR A 18 -14.68 -16.78 -12.01
C THR A 18 -13.58 -17.05 -13.04
N GLY A 19 -12.40 -16.47 -12.90
CA GLY A 19 -11.34 -16.59 -13.89
C GLY A 19 -10.46 -17.83 -13.71
N ALA A 20 -10.35 -18.66 -14.75
CA ALA A 20 -9.33 -19.68 -14.94
C ALA A 20 -7.91 -19.06 -15.08
N ALA A 21 -7.54 -18.13 -14.21
CA ALA A 21 -6.36 -17.28 -14.28
C ALA A 21 -5.13 -17.84 -13.54
N GLY A 22 -5.24 -19.02 -12.92
CA GLY A 22 -4.15 -19.56 -12.11
C GLY A 22 -2.86 -19.87 -12.88
N ILE A 23 -2.93 -20.07 -14.21
CA ILE A 23 -1.75 -20.44 -15.01
C ILE A 23 -1.05 -19.20 -15.61
N ALA A 24 -1.78 -18.15 -15.96
CA ALA A 24 -1.19 -16.91 -16.48
C ALA A 24 -0.50 -16.07 -15.37
N PHE A 25 -0.90 -16.24 -14.13
CA PHE A 25 -0.31 -15.55 -12.97
C PHE A 25 1.14 -15.93 -12.71
N ALA A 26 1.48 -17.23 -12.86
CA ALA A 26 2.83 -17.72 -12.62
C ALA A 26 3.86 -17.12 -13.61
N SER A 27 3.46 -16.86 -14.86
CA SER A 27 4.37 -16.33 -15.88
C SER A 27 4.60 -14.82 -15.77
N LEU A 28 3.59 -14.04 -15.32
CA LEU A 28 3.74 -12.60 -15.06
C LEU A 28 4.56 -12.32 -13.80
N LEU A 29 4.38 -13.14 -12.75
CA LEU A 29 5.17 -13.06 -11.52
C LEU A 29 6.63 -13.42 -11.78
N SER A 30 6.92 -14.39 -12.66
CA SER A 30 8.30 -14.76 -12.98
C SER A 30 9.07 -13.66 -13.72
N THR A 31 8.41 -12.86 -14.55
CA THR A 31 9.03 -11.72 -15.25
C THR A 31 9.23 -10.50 -14.34
N LEU A 32 8.32 -10.25 -13.39
CA LEU A 32 8.48 -9.19 -12.40
C LEU A 32 9.51 -9.58 -11.31
N ALA A 33 9.53 -10.85 -10.89
CA ALA A 33 10.50 -11.35 -9.92
C ALA A 33 11.94 -11.38 -10.46
N ALA A 34 12.13 -11.58 -11.75
CA ALA A 34 13.47 -11.60 -12.37
C ALA A 34 14.14 -10.22 -12.43
N SER A 35 13.39 -9.13 -12.24
CA SER A 35 13.92 -7.76 -12.32
C SER A 35 14.28 -7.11 -10.98
N SER A 36 14.06 -7.78 -9.84
CA SER A 36 14.38 -7.21 -8.53
C SER A 36 14.77 -8.33 -7.53
N PRO A 37 16.05 -8.47 -7.18
CA PRO A 37 16.49 -9.46 -6.20
C PRO A 37 15.92 -9.25 -4.77
N ALA A 38 15.35 -8.09 -4.50
CA ALA A 38 14.73 -7.77 -3.20
C ALA A 38 13.37 -8.46 -2.96
N LEU A 39 12.73 -9.04 -3.98
CA LEU A 39 11.39 -9.64 -3.88
C LEU A 39 11.35 -11.00 -3.16
N ALA A 40 12.50 -11.67 -2.96
CA ALA A 40 12.54 -13.04 -2.47
C ALA A 40 12.52 -13.19 -0.94
N GLN A 41 12.52 -12.12 -0.13
CA GLN A 41 12.82 -12.23 1.30
C GLN A 41 11.82 -11.60 2.28
N GLN A 42 10.56 -11.34 1.93
CA GLN A 42 9.65 -10.60 2.83
C GLN A 42 8.39 -11.30 3.40
N PRO A 43 8.29 -12.57 3.71
CA PRO A 43 7.08 -13.07 4.38
C PRO A 43 6.99 -12.81 5.89
N ASP A 44 8.11 -12.60 6.59
CA ASP A 44 8.12 -12.71 8.06
C ASP A 44 8.47 -11.44 8.85
N TYR A 45 8.66 -10.31 8.18
CA TYR A 45 9.13 -9.12 8.89
C TYR A 45 8.11 -8.56 9.89
N TYR A 46 6.86 -8.41 9.47
CA TYR A 46 5.80 -7.89 10.36
C TYR A 46 5.52 -8.83 11.55
N LYS A 47 5.75 -10.15 11.38
CA LYS A 47 5.63 -11.12 12.46
C LYS A 47 6.76 -11.00 13.51
N LYS A 48 7.89 -10.40 13.13
CA LYS A 48 9.06 -10.21 14.01
C LYS A 48 9.11 -8.81 14.65
N MET A 49 8.25 -7.88 14.22
CA MET A 49 8.18 -6.56 14.83
C MET A 49 7.54 -6.65 16.22
N ASP A 50 8.29 -6.24 17.21
CA ASP A 50 7.74 -6.03 18.56
C ASP A 50 6.89 -4.76 18.55
N MET A 51 5.61 -4.92 18.27
CA MET A 51 4.65 -3.81 18.18
C MET A 51 4.57 -3.00 19.48
N SER A 52 4.92 -3.61 20.64
CA SER A 52 4.94 -2.89 21.91
C SER A 52 5.99 -1.78 21.96
N LYS A 53 7.04 -1.90 21.15
CA LYS A 53 8.10 -0.88 21.03
C LYS A 53 7.78 0.24 20.05
N LEU A 54 6.74 0.06 19.22
CA LEU A 54 6.33 1.02 18.20
C LEU A 54 5.21 1.93 18.66
N GLY A 55 4.55 1.60 19.78
CA GLY A 55 3.38 2.31 20.29
C GLY A 55 3.60 3.81 20.46
N ASN A 56 2.63 4.57 19.99
CA ASN A 56 2.51 6.00 20.21
C ASN A 56 2.28 6.32 21.70
N LYS A 57 2.33 7.58 22.05
CA LYS A 57 2.09 8.04 23.43
C LYS A 57 0.72 8.68 23.54
N LEU A 58 -0.18 8.07 24.29
CA LEU A 58 -1.44 8.73 24.69
C LEU A 58 -1.11 9.90 25.62
N ARG A 59 -1.44 11.12 25.22
CA ARG A 59 -1.20 12.36 25.97
C ARG A 59 -2.39 12.73 26.82
N GLU A 60 -3.58 12.63 26.23
CA GLU A 60 -4.88 12.95 26.82
C GLU A 60 -5.92 11.99 26.24
N PRO A 61 -7.13 11.87 26.77
CA PRO A 61 -8.19 11.10 26.14
C PRO A 61 -8.34 11.46 24.66
N ASN A 62 -8.19 10.46 23.79
CA ASN A 62 -8.26 10.59 22.32
C ASN A 62 -7.18 11.47 21.65
N VAL A 63 -6.12 11.84 22.37
CA VAL A 63 -4.98 12.61 21.82
C VAL A 63 -3.72 11.79 21.89
N VAL A 64 -3.23 11.38 20.73
CA VAL A 64 -2.07 10.50 20.60
C VAL A 64 -0.92 11.24 19.94
N GLU A 65 0.23 11.27 20.60
CA GLU A 65 1.47 11.77 20.03
C GLU A 65 2.16 10.65 19.26
N PHE A 66 2.46 10.89 18.01
CA PHE A 66 3.16 9.92 17.17
C PHE A 66 4.58 9.64 17.69
N LYS A 67 4.92 8.36 17.70
CA LYS A 67 6.29 7.90 17.82
C LYS A 67 6.77 7.48 16.43
N PRO A 68 7.73 8.21 15.85
CA PRO A 68 8.28 7.83 14.56
C PRO A 68 9.03 6.50 14.66
N TRP A 69 8.97 5.70 13.60
CA TRP A 69 9.68 4.44 13.50
C TRP A 69 10.37 4.27 12.15
N LYS A 70 11.45 3.52 12.11
CA LYS A 70 12.21 3.30 10.88
C LYS A 70 11.52 2.21 10.06
N SER A 71 11.19 2.52 8.80
CA SER A 71 10.74 1.51 7.83
C SER A 71 11.81 0.44 7.59
N ILE A 72 11.37 -0.74 7.19
CA ILE A 72 12.25 -1.79 6.65
C ILE A 72 12.77 -1.44 5.25
N HIS A 73 12.07 -0.58 4.56
CA HIS A 73 12.45 -0.10 3.24
C HIS A 73 13.37 1.11 3.41
N ASP A 74 14.63 0.96 3.04
CA ASP A 74 15.63 2.05 3.16
C ASP A 74 15.29 3.25 2.26
N THR A 75 14.43 3.04 1.28
CA THR A 75 13.94 4.03 0.32
C THR A 75 12.80 4.89 0.84
N ILE A 76 12.18 4.50 1.93
CA ILE A 76 11.24 5.33 2.67
C ILE A 76 12.05 6.25 3.57
N THR A 77 12.18 7.50 3.17
CA THR A 77 13.21 8.41 3.65
C THR A 77 12.92 9.10 4.93
N SER A 78 11.88 9.22 5.46
CA SER A 78 11.74 9.73 6.82
C SER A 78 11.26 8.62 7.74
N PRO A 79 11.41 8.75 9.03
CA PRO A 79 10.71 7.83 9.90
C PRO A 79 9.23 7.84 9.52
N MET A 80 8.66 6.65 9.37
CA MET A 80 7.21 6.53 9.23
C MET A 80 6.54 6.96 10.53
N ILE A 81 5.34 7.52 10.40
CA ILE A 81 4.43 7.70 11.53
C ILE A 81 3.17 6.87 11.27
N THR A 82 2.62 6.25 12.29
CA THR A 82 1.45 5.37 12.14
C THR A 82 0.50 5.57 13.32
N ALA A 83 -0.77 5.80 13.01
CA ALA A 83 -1.84 5.56 13.98
C ALA A 83 -2.16 4.06 13.94
N TRP A 84 -1.99 3.39 15.09
CA TRP A 84 -2.07 1.94 15.19
C TRP A 84 -3.50 1.40 15.45
N GLY A 85 -4.51 2.26 15.34
CA GLY A 85 -5.88 1.87 15.59
C GLY A 85 -6.08 1.46 17.05
N SER A 86 -6.59 0.27 17.28
CA SER A 86 -6.82 -0.26 18.64
C SER A 86 -5.54 -0.46 19.47
N GLY A 87 -4.37 -0.42 18.84
CA GLY A 87 -3.09 -0.39 19.55
C GLY A 87 -2.79 0.94 20.23
N ASP A 88 -3.38 2.03 19.77
CA ASP A 88 -3.28 3.36 20.39
C ASP A 88 -4.51 3.67 21.27
N ILE A 89 -5.70 3.43 20.72
CA ILE A 89 -7.00 3.70 21.36
C ILE A 89 -7.88 2.46 21.13
N PRO A 90 -8.30 1.74 22.17
CA PRO A 90 -8.99 0.45 22.06
C PRO A 90 -10.22 0.46 21.14
N GLU A 91 -10.95 1.56 21.07
CA GLU A 91 -12.16 1.72 20.27
C GLU A 91 -11.87 2.10 18.81
N SER A 92 -10.62 2.47 18.49
CA SER A 92 -10.24 2.90 17.14
C SER A 92 -10.12 1.70 16.21
N LYS A 93 -10.87 1.76 15.10
CA LYS A 93 -10.80 0.75 14.02
C LYS A 93 -9.84 1.16 12.90
N LEU A 94 -9.43 2.42 12.84
CA LEU A 94 -8.58 2.96 11.80
C LEU A 94 -7.10 2.80 12.16
N ALA A 95 -6.36 2.07 11.34
CA ALA A 95 -4.89 2.13 11.33
C ALA A 95 -4.44 2.86 10.06
N ILE A 96 -3.50 3.81 10.20
CA ILE A 96 -3.05 4.62 9.07
C ILE A 96 -1.57 4.97 9.21
N GLY A 97 -0.77 4.57 8.22
CA GLY A 97 0.65 4.87 8.12
C GLY A 97 0.93 5.96 7.09
N PHE A 98 1.88 6.84 7.39
CA PHE A 98 2.32 7.93 6.53
C PHE A 98 3.83 7.85 6.33
N ALA A 99 4.27 8.01 5.09
CA ALA A 99 5.69 8.09 4.73
C ALA A 99 5.89 8.91 3.45
N TYR A 100 7.15 9.29 3.20
CA TYR A 100 7.58 9.74 1.88
C TYR A 100 8.34 8.62 1.18
N ILE A 101 8.15 8.50 -0.13
CA ILE A 101 8.96 7.67 -1.02
C ILE A 101 9.77 8.61 -1.90
N THR A 102 11.08 8.48 -1.90
CA THR A 102 12.00 9.42 -2.57
C THR A 102 12.88 8.76 -3.62
N GLN A 103 12.83 7.44 -3.72
CA GLN A 103 13.60 6.69 -4.71
C GLN A 103 12.88 5.38 -5.09
N PRO A 104 13.26 4.74 -6.20
CA PRO A 104 12.67 3.47 -6.63
C PRO A 104 12.74 2.39 -5.55
N ASP A 105 11.65 1.60 -5.43
CA ASP A 105 11.53 0.51 -4.46
C ASP A 105 10.43 -0.47 -4.86
N SER A 106 10.28 -1.54 -4.09
CA SER A 106 9.16 -2.47 -4.18
C SER A 106 8.56 -2.70 -2.79
N LEU A 107 7.36 -2.21 -2.59
CA LEU A 107 6.66 -2.26 -1.31
C LEU A 107 5.63 -3.39 -1.27
N GLY A 108 5.32 -3.86 -0.06
CA GLY A 108 4.27 -4.86 0.17
C GLY A 108 4.68 -6.31 -0.10
N GLY A 109 5.94 -6.55 -0.48
CA GLY A 109 6.46 -7.91 -0.69
C GLY A 109 5.78 -8.67 -1.82
N SER A 110 5.43 -9.94 -1.60
CA SER A 110 4.72 -10.77 -2.57
C SER A 110 3.22 -10.45 -2.60
N THR A 111 2.54 -10.95 -3.64
CA THR A 111 1.08 -10.89 -3.73
C THR A 111 0.43 -11.56 -2.52
N HIS A 112 -0.49 -10.84 -1.90
CA HIS A 112 -1.23 -11.28 -0.71
C HIS A 112 -2.63 -10.67 -0.69
N SER A 113 -3.47 -11.11 0.23
CA SER A 113 -4.79 -10.55 0.53
C SER A 113 -4.99 -10.44 2.05
N HIS A 114 -5.90 -9.59 2.47
CA HIS A 114 -6.34 -9.46 3.86
C HIS A 114 -7.80 -9.85 3.97
N ASP A 115 -8.14 -10.73 4.91
CA ASP A 115 -9.51 -11.23 5.08
C ASP A 115 -10.27 -10.47 6.19
N ASP A 116 -9.56 -9.65 6.97
CA ASP A 116 -10.06 -8.98 8.18
C ASP A 116 -10.33 -7.48 7.99
N HIS A 117 -9.84 -6.86 6.92
CA HIS A 117 -10.02 -5.43 6.70
C HIS A 117 -10.06 -5.04 5.22
N ASP A 118 -10.67 -3.87 4.96
CA ASP A 118 -10.49 -3.11 3.73
C ASP A 118 -9.26 -2.22 3.86
N GLN A 119 -8.54 -1.99 2.74
CA GLN A 119 -7.32 -1.19 2.72
C GLN A 119 -7.42 -0.08 1.67
N TRP A 120 -6.81 1.05 1.97
CA TRP A 120 -6.62 2.17 1.05
C TRP A 120 -5.13 2.50 0.96
N ILE A 121 -4.60 2.57 -0.24
CA ILE A 121 -3.23 3.02 -0.49
C ILE A 121 -3.32 4.31 -1.30
N PHE A 122 -2.76 5.39 -0.77
CA PHE A 122 -2.69 6.68 -1.46
C PHE A 122 -1.27 6.91 -1.95
N LEU A 123 -1.16 7.35 -3.20
CA LEU A 123 0.05 7.86 -3.82
C LEU A 123 -0.24 9.29 -4.26
N ILE A 124 0.43 10.25 -3.64
CA ILE A 124 0.12 11.67 -3.81
C ILE A 124 1.42 12.43 -4.09
N GLY A 125 1.38 13.44 -4.95
CA GLY A 125 2.53 14.33 -5.15
C GLY A 125 2.98 14.97 -3.83
N GLY A 126 4.28 14.98 -3.59
CA GLY A 126 4.86 15.48 -2.34
C GLY A 126 5.10 16.99 -2.30
N ASP A 127 4.68 17.73 -3.32
CA ASP A 127 4.74 19.20 -3.30
C ASP A 127 3.58 19.74 -2.46
N GLY A 128 3.90 20.40 -1.35
CA GLY A 128 2.90 20.99 -0.46
C GLY A 128 2.06 22.11 -1.09
N LYS A 129 2.39 22.59 -2.28
CA LYS A 129 1.63 23.58 -3.05
C LYS A 129 0.76 22.95 -4.13
N ASN A 130 1.10 21.73 -4.58
CA ASN A 130 0.37 21.04 -5.63
C ASN A 130 0.43 19.52 -5.45
N PHE A 131 -0.49 18.97 -4.70
CA PHE A 131 -0.60 17.52 -4.47
C PHE A 131 -0.92 16.69 -5.73
N LEU A 132 -1.36 17.31 -6.81
CA LEU A 132 -1.63 16.64 -8.08
C LEU A 132 -0.38 16.54 -8.97
N GLU A 133 0.70 17.25 -8.64
CA GLU A 133 1.98 17.13 -9.34
C GLU A 133 2.69 15.84 -8.91
N PHE A 134 2.43 14.77 -9.64
CA PHE A 134 2.95 13.44 -9.37
C PHE A 134 4.08 13.13 -10.35
N ASP A 135 5.32 13.21 -9.89
CA ASP A 135 6.52 12.93 -10.71
C ASP A 135 7.15 11.58 -10.32
N ALA A 136 6.39 10.52 -10.52
CA ALA A 136 6.83 9.16 -10.31
C ALA A 136 6.16 8.20 -11.29
N ASP A 137 6.77 7.03 -11.51
CA ASP A 137 6.19 5.93 -12.28
C ASP A 137 6.10 4.70 -11.38
N CYS A 138 4.89 4.24 -11.14
CA CYS A 138 4.60 3.11 -10.28
C CYS A 138 3.78 2.04 -11.00
N GLU A 139 3.86 0.82 -10.49
CA GLU A 139 2.98 -0.27 -10.90
C GLU A 139 2.50 -1.02 -9.66
N MET A 140 1.24 -1.41 -9.65
CA MET A 140 0.67 -2.21 -8.58
C MET A 140 -0.20 -3.32 -9.14
N LEU A 141 0.02 -4.55 -8.68
CA LEU A 141 -0.92 -5.63 -8.90
C LEU A 141 -2.14 -5.40 -8.01
N LEU A 142 -3.33 -5.41 -8.62
CA LEU A 142 -4.61 -5.31 -7.93
C LEU A 142 -5.62 -6.25 -8.60
N GLY A 143 -6.05 -7.28 -7.88
CA GLY A 143 -6.79 -8.39 -8.43
C GLY A 143 -5.94 -9.18 -9.40
N ASP A 144 -6.39 -9.27 -10.64
CA ASP A 144 -5.74 -9.99 -11.74
C ASP A 144 -4.92 -9.09 -12.68
N LYS A 145 -4.81 -7.78 -12.38
CA LYS A 145 -4.22 -6.80 -13.30
C LYS A 145 -3.19 -5.91 -12.63
N VAL A 146 -2.10 -5.67 -13.36
CA VAL A 146 -1.15 -4.62 -13.01
C VAL A 146 -1.69 -3.26 -13.43
N ARG A 147 -1.72 -2.32 -12.50
CA ARG A 147 -2.09 -0.92 -12.71
C ARG A 147 -0.84 -0.08 -12.85
N LYS A 148 -0.75 0.70 -13.92
CA LYS A 148 0.31 1.70 -14.12
C LYS A 148 -0.16 3.03 -13.58
N ILE A 149 0.68 3.67 -12.77
CA ILE A 149 0.35 4.91 -12.05
C ILE A 149 1.45 5.93 -12.30
N ASN A 150 1.07 7.05 -12.88
CA ASN A 150 1.90 8.25 -13.05
C ASN A 150 1.12 9.53 -12.72
N TYR A 151 0.14 9.41 -11.83
CA TYR A 151 -0.72 10.48 -11.34
C TYR A 151 -1.09 10.24 -9.87
N SER A 152 -1.44 11.30 -9.16
CA SER A 152 -1.93 11.19 -7.79
C SER A 152 -3.26 10.44 -7.75
N CYS A 153 -3.32 9.39 -6.95
CA CYS A 153 -4.49 8.52 -6.84
C CYS A 153 -4.57 7.82 -5.48
N TYR A 154 -5.65 7.12 -5.27
CA TYR A 154 -5.74 6.09 -4.24
C TYR A 154 -6.28 4.78 -4.82
N PHE A 155 -5.90 3.68 -4.19
CA PHE A 155 -6.48 2.36 -4.41
C PHE A 155 -7.41 2.04 -3.26
N PHE A 156 -8.60 1.56 -3.58
CA PHE A 156 -9.44 0.85 -2.63
C PHE A 156 -9.28 -0.64 -2.87
N ILE A 157 -8.90 -1.35 -1.83
CA ILE A 157 -8.60 -2.77 -1.84
C ILE A 157 -9.59 -3.44 -0.87
N PRO A 158 -10.69 -4.00 -1.38
CA PRO A 158 -11.60 -4.77 -0.53
C PRO A 158 -10.88 -5.95 0.10
N LYS A 159 -11.28 -6.32 1.31
CA LYS A 159 -10.82 -7.56 1.94
C LYS A 159 -10.96 -8.76 0.99
N GLY A 160 -10.02 -9.69 1.05
CA GLY A 160 -9.92 -10.85 0.18
C GLY A 160 -9.38 -10.56 -1.22
N THR A 161 -9.13 -9.28 -1.59
CA THR A 161 -8.61 -8.93 -2.91
C THR A 161 -7.10 -9.12 -2.97
N PRO A 162 -6.56 -9.98 -3.85
CA PRO A 162 -5.13 -10.09 -4.06
C PRO A 162 -4.52 -8.77 -4.54
N HIS A 163 -3.41 -8.35 -3.95
CA HIS A 163 -2.72 -7.13 -4.31
C HIS A 163 -1.23 -7.21 -3.97
N CYS A 164 -0.47 -6.18 -4.37
CA CYS A 164 0.98 -6.12 -4.26
C CYS A 164 1.74 -7.11 -5.19
N PRO A 165 3.01 -6.83 -5.49
CA PRO A 165 3.81 -5.71 -5.01
C PRO A 165 3.38 -4.35 -5.59
N LEU A 166 3.62 -3.27 -4.83
CA LEU A 166 3.66 -1.90 -5.33
C LEU A 166 5.10 -1.58 -5.72
N VAL A 167 5.36 -1.55 -7.02
CA VAL A 167 6.69 -1.29 -7.57
C VAL A 167 6.79 0.18 -7.97
N ILE A 168 7.70 0.90 -7.35
CA ILE A 168 8.05 2.28 -7.69
C ILE A 168 9.26 2.23 -8.61
N LYS A 169 9.07 2.50 -9.90
CA LYS A 169 10.11 2.38 -10.93
C LYS A 169 10.99 3.63 -11.04
N ARG A 170 10.39 4.78 -10.83
CA ARG A 170 11.04 6.08 -10.92
C ARG A 170 10.42 7.04 -9.90
N VAL A 171 11.24 7.87 -9.32
CA VAL A 171 10.82 9.01 -8.49
C VAL A 171 11.62 10.22 -8.94
N GLY A 172 10.97 11.18 -9.58
CA GLY A 172 11.56 12.47 -9.93
C GLY A 172 11.41 13.49 -8.80
N LYS A 173 10.26 13.49 -8.14
CA LYS A 173 9.99 14.25 -6.91
C LYS A 173 9.45 13.30 -5.83
N PRO A 174 9.72 13.54 -4.54
CA PRO A 174 9.15 12.75 -3.46
C PRO A 174 7.63 12.63 -3.58
N ILE A 175 7.10 11.46 -3.28
CA ILE A 175 5.66 11.22 -3.20
C ILE A 175 5.26 10.89 -1.76
N VAL A 176 4.08 11.32 -1.37
CA VAL A 176 3.45 10.93 -0.12
C VAL A 176 2.80 9.56 -0.32
N PHE A 177 3.15 8.64 0.53
CA PHE A 177 2.57 7.30 0.62
C PHE A 177 1.74 7.21 1.90
N ILE A 178 0.48 6.80 1.76
CA ILE A 178 -0.39 6.53 2.91
C ILE A 178 -0.97 5.12 2.74
N ASP A 179 -0.84 4.32 3.78
CA ASP A 179 -1.49 3.00 3.91
C ASP A 179 -2.51 3.09 5.04
N ALA A 180 -3.79 2.96 4.72
CA ALA A 180 -4.88 3.04 5.67
C ALA A 180 -5.71 1.75 5.66
N ARG A 181 -6.09 1.28 6.87
CA ARG A 181 -6.88 0.07 7.08
C ARG A 181 -8.01 0.34 8.05
N VAL A 182 -9.17 -0.22 7.76
CA VAL A 182 -10.31 -0.16 8.67
C VAL A 182 -10.72 -1.57 9.02
N ASN A 183 -10.50 -1.95 10.26
CA ASN A 183 -10.90 -3.25 10.78
C ASN A 183 -12.43 -3.30 10.96
N GLY A 184 -13.05 -4.35 10.44
CA GLY A 184 -14.49 -4.56 10.51
C GLY A 184 -15.00 -4.89 11.91
#